data_548ffe7ca0d1fbca8e13daf39c0bea06
#
_entry.id   548ffe7ca0d1fbca8e13daf39c0bea06
#
_cell.length_a   1.000
_cell.length_b   1.000
_cell.length_c   1.000
_cell.angle_alpha   90.00
_cell.angle_beta   90.00
_cell.angle_gamma   90.00
#
_symmetry.space_group_name_H-M   'P 1'
#
loop_
_entity.id
_entity.type
_entity.pdbx_description
1 polymer ?
#
loop_
_entity_poly.entity_id
_entity_poly.type
_entity_poly.pdbx_seq_one_letter_code
_entity_poly.pdbx_strand_id
1 'polypeptide(L)'
;GEAALQAVYPDARNPFAHPSLLADEGLQEWAVDTVWVMGRENPDHFVDITEQLPHKLGALAAHESQTAHLDDLESMITDWGSRLARRAGLAEGRLAEAYTVIDTR
;
A
#
# COMPACT_ATOMS: atom_id res chain seq x y z
N GLY A 1 3.46 -5.57 7.17
CA GLY A 1 2.08 -6.00 7.12
C GLY A 1 1.43 -6.10 8.49
N GLU A 2 1.66 -7.18 9.23
CA GLU A 2 0.96 -7.45 10.50
C GLU A 2 1.16 -6.34 11.54
N ALA A 3 2.39 -5.89 11.75
CA ALA A 3 2.67 -4.80 12.69
C ALA A 3 1.90 -3.51 12.37
N ALA A 4 1.75 -3.18 11.09
CA ALA A 4 0.96 -2.02 10.68
C ALA A 4 -0.53 -2.20 10.97
N LEU A 5 -1.08 -3.41 10.79
CA LEU A 5 -2.46 -3.71 11.12
C LEU A 5 -2.71 -3.65 12.64
N GLN A 6 -1.78 -4.15 13.45
CA GLN A 6 -1.85 -4.05 14.91
C GLN A 6 -1.76 -2.59 15.38
N ALA A 7 -0.90 -1.79 14.76
CA ALA A 7 -0.80 -0.36 15.06
C ALA A 7 -2.12 0.36 14.76
N VAL A 8 -2.81 0.03 13.67
CA VAL A 8 -4.12 0.59 13.33
C VAL A 8 -5.20 0.12 14.32
N TYR A 9 -5.21 -1.18 14.61
CA TYR A 9 -6.16 -1.79 15.54
C TYR A 9 -5.54 -3.03 16.23
N PRO A 10 -5.48 -3.09 17.56
CA PRO A 10 -6.16 -2.18 18.51
C PRO A 10 -5.32 -0.97 18.97
N ASP A 11 -4.01 -0.88 18.64
CA ASP A 11 -3.08 -0.01 19.35
C ASP A 11 -3.43 1.48 19.26
N ALA A 12 -3.72 2.00 18.07
CA ALA A 12 -4.04 3.41 17.87
C ALA A 12 -5.30 3.86 18.63
N ARG A 13 -6.24 2.94 18.88
CA ARG A 13 -7.49 3.22 19.61
C ARG A 13 -7.37 3.04 21.11
N ASN A 14 -6.28 2.47 21.58
CA ASN A 14 -6.11 2.13 22.98
C ASN A 14 -5.08 3.06 23.64
N PRO A 15 -5.49 4.03 24.45
CA PRO A 15 -4.58 4.96 25.11
C PRO A 15 -3.62 4.27 26.09
N PHE A 16 -3.90 3.02 26.47
CA PHE A 16 -3.07 2.25 27.38
C PHE A 16 -2.04 1.35 26.66
N ALA A 17 -2.12 1.20 25.35
CA ALA A 17 -1.14 0.39 24.59
C ALA A 17 0.27 1.01 24.66
N HIS A 18 0.35 2.33 24.57
CA HIS A 18 1.61 3.08 24.61
C HIS A 18 1.42 4.34 25.49
N PRO A 19 1.38 4.20 26.82
CA PRO A 19 1.04 5.31 27.74
C PRO A 19 1.93 6.54 27.62
N SER A 20 3.20 6.37 27.23
CA SER A 20 4.15 7.47 27.02
C SER A 20 3.73 8.42 25.89
N LEU A 21 3.03 7.95 24.88
CA LEU A 21 2.54 8.79 23.78
C LEU A 21 1.56 9.86 24.32
N LEU A 22 0.70 9.47 25.25
CA LEU A 22 -0.21 10.42 25.90
C LEU A 22 0.52 11.27 26.97
N ALA A 23 1.28 10.61 27.85
CA ALA A 23 1.87 11.26 29.02
C ALA A 23 3.01 12.24 28.66
N ASP A 24 3.86 11.87 27.71
CA ASP A 24 5.07 12.61 27.38
C ASP A 24 4.92 13.47 26.11
N GLU A 25 4.08 13.02 25.16
CA GLU A 25 3.93 13.67 23.85
C GLU A 25 2.54 14.31 23.65
N GLY A 26 1.58 14.05 24.55
CA GLY A 26 0.23 14.61 24.50
C GLY A 26 -0.62 14.09 23.33
N LEU A 27 -0.24 12.94 22.74
CA LEU A 27 -0.96 12.33 21.64
C LEU A 27 -2.17 11.53 22.15
N GLN A 28 -3.31 11.80 21.56
CA GLN A 28 -4.57 11.12 21.90
C GLN A 28 -4.73 9.86 21.05
N GLU A 29 -5.60 8.94 21.50
CA GLU A 29 -6.03 7.80 20.71
C GLU A 29 -6.67 8.24 19.39
N TRP A 30 -6.50 7.42 18.36
CA TRP A 30 -7.03 7.70 17.03
C TRP A 30 -7.72 6.49 16.41
N ALA A 31 -8.87 6.72 15.80
CA ALA A 31 -9.56 5.72 15.01
C ALA A 31 -9.23 5.89 13.51
N VAL A 32 -8.47 4.95 12.97
CA VAL A 32 -8.29 4.86 11.51
C VAL A 32 -9.55 4.26 10.92
N ASP A 33 -10.10 4.89 9.89
CA ASP A 33 -11.36 4.44 9.28
C ASP A 33 -11.16 3.30 8.28
N THR A 34 -10.07 3.33 7.53
CA THR A 34 -9.87 2.41 6.41
C THR A 34 -8.41 2.01 6.28
N VAL A 35 -8.16 0.75 6.03
CA VAL A 35 -6.81 0.22 5.70
C VAL A 35 -6.84 -0.42 4.32
N TRP A 36 -5.87 -0.06 3.49
CA TRP A 36 -5.67 -0.67 2.18
C TRP A 36 -4.48 -1.61 2.23
N VAL A 37 -4.73 -2.89 2.01
CA VAL A 37 -3.71 -3.94 2.06
C VAL A 37 -3.41 -4.41 0.64
N MET A 38 -2.15 -4.27 0.23
CA MET A 38 -1.69 -4.77 -1.08
C MET A 38 -1.16 -6.21 -0.99
N GLY A 39 -1.04 -6.87 -2.14
CA GLY A 39 -0.42 -8.20 -2.23
C GLY A 39 -1.30 -9.35 -1.79
N ARG A 40 -2.63 -9.17 -1.69
CA ARG A 40 -3.57 -10.25 -1.39
C ARG A 40 -4.05 -10.94 -2.68
N GLU A 41 -4.41 -12.23 -2.56
CA GLU A 41 -4.87 -13.03 -3.70
C GLU A 41 -6.18 -12.53 -4.32
N ASN A 42 -7.08 -12.02 -3.49
CA ASN A 42 -8.41 -11.57 -3.89
C ASN A 42 -8.61 -10.08 -3.53
N PRO A 43 -7.97 -9.17 -4.25
CA PRO A 43 -8.21 -7.74 -4.07
C PRO A 43 -9.63 -7.37 -4.52
N ASP A 44 -10.20 -6.37 -3.85
CA ASP A 44 -11.53 -5.84 -4.12
C ASP A 44 -11.52 -4.38 -4.61
N HIS A 45 -10.34 -3.77 -4.65
CA HIS A 45 -10.17 -2.39 -5.07
C HIS A 45 -8.97 -2.24 -6.02
N PHE A 46 -9.19 -1.58 -7.15
CA PHE A 46 -8.17 -1.36 -8.16
C PHE A 46 -8.02 0.13 -8.44
N VAL A 47 -6.78 0.57 -8.57
CA VAL A 47 -6.44 1.96 -8.89
C VAL A 47 -5.69 1.99 -10.22
N ASP A 48 -6.19 2.73 -11.18
CA ASP A 48 -5.50 2.99 -12.44
C ASP A 48 -4.29 3.89 -12.17
N ILE A 49 -3.09 3.39 -12.43
CA ILE A 49 -1.84 4.08 -12.19
C ILE A 49 -1.07 4.41 -13.48
N THR A 50 -1.71 4.30 -14.63
CA THR A 50 -1.05 4.42 -15.93
C THR A 50 -0.22 5.70 -16.03
N GLU A 51 -0.80 6.83 -15.65
CA GLU A 51 -0.13 8.14 -15.70
C GLU A 51 0.94 8.31 -14.61
N GLN A 52 0.95 7.43 -13.60
CA GLN A 52 1.85 7.50 -12.44
C GLN A 52 3.07 6.57 -12.56
N LEU A 53 3.17 5.80 -13.64
CA LEU A 53 4.27 4.84 -13.82
C LEU A 53 5.65 5.48 -13.66
N PRO A 54 5.95 6.66 -14.24
CA PRO A 54 7.27 7.28 -14.05
C PRO A 54 7.60 7.59 -12.59
N HIS A 55 6.62 8.06 -11.81
CA HIS A 55 6.79 8.33 -10.39
C HIS A 55 7.03 7.04 -9.59
N LYS A 56 6.28 5.99 -9.90
CA LYS A 56 6.45 4.68 -9.27
C LYS A 56 7.85 4.10 -9.54
N LEU A 57 8.31 4.16 -10.78
CA LEU A 57 9.65 3.69 -11.15
C LEU A 57 10.74 4.51 -10.45
N GLY A 58 10.60 5.83 -10.38
CA GLY A 58 11.53 6.68 -9.65
C GLY A 58 11.58 6.37 -8.16
N ALA A 59 10.44 6.15 -7.53
CA ALA A 59 10.35 5.77 -6.13
C ALA A 59 11.01 4.40 -5.86
N LEU A 60 10.76 3.41 -6.72
CA LEU A 60 11.38 2.09 -6.60
C LEU A 60 12.89 2.15 -6.81
N ALA A 61 13.36 2.89 -7.81
CA ALA A 61 14.79 3.06 -8.10
C ALA A 61 15.55 3.73 -6.93
N ALA A 62 14.88 4.57 -6.14
CA ALA A 62 15.47 5.18 -4.95
C ALA A 62 15.81 4.16 -3.84
N HIS A 63 15.21 2.97 -3.88
CA HIS A 63 15.56 1.85 -3.01
C HIS A 63 16.69 0.99 -3.63
N GLU A 64 17.86 1.60 -3.83
CA GLU A 64 19.00 0.99 -4.55
C GLU A 64 19.38 -0.39 -4.02
N SER A 65 19.42 -0.58 -2.71
CA SER A 65 19.75 -1.87 -2.09
C SER A 65 18.79 -3.01 -2.48
N GLN A 66 17.58 -2.68 -2.92
CA GLN A 66 16.53 -3.64 -3.27
C GLN A 66 16.34 -3.78 -4.80
N THR A 67 16.71 -2.77 -5.56
CA THR A 67 16.36 -2.67 -6.98
C THR A 67 17.55 -2.60 -7.92
N ALA A 68 18.75 -2.22 -7.45
CA ALA A 68 19.94 -2.05 -8.31
C ALA A 68 20.37 -3.32 -9.06
N HIS A 69 19.99 -4.51 -8.56
CA HIS A 69 20.29 -5.80 -9.19
C HIS A 69 19.24 -6.24 -10.21
N LEU A 70 18.17 -5.49 -10.39
CA LEU A 70 17.08 -5.79 -11.33
C LEU A 70 17.41 -5.16 -12.70
N ASP A 71 17.69 -6.00 -13.69
CA ASP A 71 18.12 -5.57 -15.02
C ASP A 71 17.00 -4.84 -15.78
N ASP A 72 15.73 -5.15 -15.48
CA ASP A 72 14.57 -4.58 -16.18
C ASP A 72 13.38 -4.34 -15.22
N LEU A 73 13.58 -3.40 -14.32
CA LEU A 73 12.56 -3.01 -13.34
C LEU A 73 11.28 -2.49 -14.03
N GLU A 74 11.44 -1.69 -15.10
CA GLU A 74 10.30 -1.11 -15.82
C GLU A 74 9.42 -2.18 -16.45
N SER A 75 10.02 -3.15 -17.16
CA SER A 75 9.27 -4.25 -17.77
C SER A 75 8.52 -5.08 -16.72
N MET A 76 9.18 -5.40 -15.61
CA MET A 76 8.59 -6.18 -14.54
C MET A 76 7.36 -5.46 -13.91
N ILE A 77 7.48 -4.17 -13.65
CA ILE A 77 6.39 -3.36 -13.08
C ILE A 77 5.25 -3.18 -14.10
N THR A 78 5.58 -2.95 -15.36
CA THR A 78 4.61 -2.82 -16.44
C THR A 78 3.82 -4.12 -16.65
N ASP A 79 4.48 -5.26 -16.68
CA ASP A 79 3.83 -6.57 -16.81
C ASP A 79 2.89 -6.85 -15.65
N TRP A 80 3.32 -6.54 -14.43
CA TRP A 80 2.49 -6.72 -13.25
C TRP A 80 1.28 -5.79 -13.28
N GLY A 81 1.49 -4.50 -13.54
CA GLY A 81 0.43 -3.51 -13.63
C GLY A 81 -0.58 -3.84 -14.73
N SER A 82 -0.13 -4.35 -15.88
CA SER A 82 -0.99 -4.79 -16.99
C SER A 82 -1.88 -5.97 -16.61
N ARG A 83 -1.35 -6.94 -15.88
CA ARG A 83 -2.14 -8.08 -15.38
C ARG A 83 -3.23 -7.64 -14.42
N LEU A 84 -2.92 -6.73 -13.51
CA LEU A 84 -3.89 -6.18 -12.57
C LEU A 84 -4.94 -5.32 -13.29
N ALA A 85 -4.55 -4.52 -14.28
CA ALA A 85 -5.47 -3.73 -15.09
C ALA A 85 -6.47 -4.62 -15.86
N ARG A 86 -6.00 -5.72 -16.45
CA ARG A 86 -6.90 -6.69 -17.11
C ARG A 86 -7.86 -7.33 -16.12
N ARG A 87 -7.39 -7.68 -14.94
CA ARG A 87 -8.24 -8.23 -13.86
C ARG A 87 -9.30 -7.22 -13.42
N ALA A 88 -8.98 -5.94 -13.43
CA ALA A 88 -9.89 -4.84 -13.13
C ALA A 88 -10.88 -4.51 -14.27
N GLY A 89 -10.70 -5.10 -15.45
CA GLY A 89 -11.50 -4.79 -16.63
C GLY A 89 -11.15 -3.46 -17.32
N LEU A 90 -9.93 -2.94 -17.06
CA LEU A 90 -9.46 -1.73 -17.74
C LEU A 90 -9.05 -2.00 -19.19
N ALA A 91 -9.04 -0.94 -20.01
CA ALA A 91 -8.64 -1.02 -21.41
C ALA A 91 -7.21 -1.51 -21.57
N GLU A 92 -6.90 -2.08 -22.74
CA GLU A 92 -5.55 -2.48 -23.11
C GLU A 92 -4.58 -1.29 -23.01
N GLY A 93 -3.37 -1.56 -22.52
CA GLY A 93 -2.34 -0.54 -22.31
C GLY A 93 -2.47 0.22 -20.96
N ARG A 94 -3.53 -0.01 -20.18
CA ARG A 94 -3.64 0.55 -18.83
C ARG A 94 -2.86 -0.29 -17.82
N LEU A 95 -2.48 0.36 -16.73
CA LEU A 95 -1.76 -0.24 -15.60
C LEU A 95 -2.55 0.00 -14.32
N ALA A 96 -2.57 -0.98 -13.43
CA ALA A 96 -3.29 -0.85 -12.16
C ALA A 96 -2.47 -1.38 -10.98
N GLU A 97 -2.78 -0.86 -9.81
CA GLU A 97 -2.50 -1.45 -8.50
C GLU A 97 -3.77 -2.04 -7.91
N ALA A 98 -3.62 -3.03 -7.05
CA ALA A 98 -4.74 -3.73 -6.47
C ALA A 98 -4.60 -3.83 -4.95
N TYR A 99 -5.71 -3.63 -4.25
CA TYR A 99 -5.79 -3.59 -2.79
C TYR A 99 -6.99 -4.40 -2.31
N THR A 100 -6.90 -4.87 -1.06
CA THR A 100 -8.07 -5.24 -0.27
C THR A 100 -8.34 -4.11 0.71
N VAL A 101 -9.54 -3.56 0.66
CA VAL A 101 -9.96 -2.47 1.54
C VAL A 101 -10.65 -3.03 2.77
N ILE A 102 -10.17 -2.64 3.94
CA ILE A 102 -10.70 -3.06 5.24
C ILE A 102 -11.29 -1.83 5.93
N ASP A 103 -12.59 -1.86 6.18
CA ASP A 103 -13.26 -0.88 7.05
C ASP A 103 -12.96 -1.24 8.50
N THR A 104 -12.39 -0.31 9.24
CA THR A 104 -11.99 -0.47 10.65
C THR A 104 -12.81 0.40 11.61
N ARG A 105 -13.86 1.03 11.10
CA ARG A 105 -14.77 1.86 11.91
C ARG A 105 -15.59 1.05 12.90
#